data_77e841af0e4420decc9c334463db3074
#
_entry.id   77e841af0e4420decc9c334463db3074
#
_cell.length_a   1.000
_cell.length_b   1.000
_cell.length_c   1.000
_cell.angle_alpha   90.00
_cell.angle_beta   90.00
_cell.angle_gamma   90.00
#
_symmetry.space_group_name_H-M   'P 1'
#
loop_
_entity.id
_entity.type
_entity.pdbx_description
1 polymer ?
#
loop_
_entity_poly.entity_id
_entity_poly.type
_entity_poly.pdbx_seq_one_letter_code
_entity_poly.pdbx_strand_id
1 'polypeptide(L)'
;MNFHKSFQLNGKTFANPNEIIDFSKEISSEIHLFLKDWFSEKRILEVKTSGSTGLPKTIAIKKEFFINSAMSTAEFLDLKEGTVALMCLPPKYIAGKMMLVRALVLGWHLDIVSPKSNPLENNDKTYDFSAMVPLQLEHSLLKIDQIKKVIVGGGVVTSQLQEKLQGIQSVVFATYGMTETVTHIALKKLNHFLPSVGFESFASFYQLLPNVKIYKDTRNCLVIDAPKVTEEIIFTNDIVDLVSDRHFEWLGRFDNVINSGGIKLHP
;
A
#
# COMPACT_ATOMS: atom_id res chain seq x y z
N MET A 1 -18.00 7.71 -13.25
CA MET A 1 -17.24 8.11 -12.04
C MET A 1 -16.47 9.38 -12.37
N ASN A 2 -16.38 10.35 -11.45
CA ASN A 2 -15.62 11.58 -11.67
C ASN A 2 -14.23 11.46 -11.06
N PHE A 3 -13.31 12.31 -11.47
CA PHE A 3 -12.00 12.48 -10.88
C PHE A 3 -11.88 13.86 -10.26
N HIS A 4 -10.91 14.06 -9.38
CA HIS A 4 -10.69 15.34 -8.72
C HIS A 4 -10.12 16.38 -9.71
N LYS A 5 -10.64 17.62 -9.67
CA LYS A 5 -10.26 18.68 -10.61
C LYS A 5 -8.77 19.03 -10.63
N SER A 6 -8.09 18.81 -9.50
CA SER A 6 -6.64 19.08 -9.35
C SER A 6 -5.76 17.91 -9.80
N PHE A 7 -6.35 16.78 -10.23
CA PHE A 7 -5.60 15.63 -10.70
C PHE A 7 -4.70 15.98 -11.88
N GLN A 8 -3.45 15.52 -11.82
CA GLN A 8 -2.51 15.60 -12.94
C GLN A 8 -1.86 14.24 -13.18
N LEU A 9 -1.54 13.95 -14.42
CA LEU A 9 -0.84 12.74 -14.84
C LEU A 9 0.34 13.13 -15.74
N ASN A 10 1.56 12.84 -15.29
CA ASN A 10 2.81 13.25 -15.97
C ASN A 10 2.81 14.74 -16.36
N GLY A 11 2.36 15.60 -15.44
CA GLY A 11 2.30 17.05 -15.61
C GLY A 11 1.14 17.56 -16.45
N LYS A 12 0.27 16.70 -17.01
CA LYS A 12 -0.92 17.12 -17.78
C LYS A 12 -2.17 17.18 -16.89
N THR A 13 -3.01 18.17 -17.13
CA THR A 13 -4.36 18.33 -16.60
C THR A 13 -5.39 17.89 -17.63
N PHE A 14 -6.60 17.58 -17.20
CA PHE A 14 -7.65 17.02 -18.05
C PHE A 14 -9.01 17.65 -17.72
N ALA A 15 -9.81 17.89 -18.76
CA ALA A 15 -11.15 18.46 -18.60
C ALA A 15 -12.22 17.37 -18.32
N ASN A 16 -12.00 16.13 -18.79
CA ASN A 16 -12.96 15.04 -18.66
C ASN A 16 -12.27 13.66 -18.66
N PRO A 17 -12.98 12.58 -18.23
CA PRO A 17 -12.43 11.23 -18.17
C PRO A 17 -11.90 10.69 -19.52
N ASN A 18 -12.50 11.06 -20.65
CA ASN A 18 -12.10 10.56 -21.96
C ASN A 18 -10.68 11.03 -22.31
N GLU A 19 -10.34 12.27 -21.99
CA GLU A 19 -8.99 12.80 -22.20
C GLU A 19 -7.93 12.02 -21.39
N ILE A 20 -8.25 11.61 -20.14
CA ILE A 20 -7.36 10.78 -19.33
C ILE A 20 -7.18 9.40 -19.98
N ILE A 21 -8.29 8.78 -20.42
CA ILE A 21 -8.28 7.48 -21.07
C ILE A 21 -7.45 7.54 -22.35
N ASP A 22 -7.64 8.58 -23.18
CA ASP A 22 -6.90 8.72 -24.42
C ASP A 22 -5.41 8.95 -24.18
N PHE A 23 -5.05 9.85 -23.28
CA PHE A 23 -3.65 10.09 -22.92
C PHE A 23 -2.96 8.85 -22.34
N SER A 24 -3.68 8.02 -21.60
CA SER A 24 -3.11 6.80 -21.02
C SER A 24 -2.61 5.77 -22.05
N LYS A 25 -3.07 5.85 -23.31
CA LYS A 25 -2.58 5.00 -24.42
C LYS A 25 -1.09 5.23 -24.71
N GLU A 26 -0.62 6.48 -24.49
CA GLU A 26 0.78 6.86 -24.67
C GLU A 26 1.69 6.34 -23.56
N ILE A 27 1.10 5.98 -22.39
CA ILE A 27 1.85 5.55 -21.22
C ILE A 27 1.97 4.02 -21.17
N SER A 28 0.83 3.32 -21.16
CA SER A 28 0.78 1.86 -21.04
C SER A 28 -0.60 1.33 -21.39
N SER A 29 -0.64 0.21 -22.12
CA SER A 29 -1.88 -0.51 -22.41
C SER A 29 -2.60 -0.98 -21.12
N GLU A 30 -1.86 -1.37 -20.10
CA GLU A 30 -2.42 -1.83 -18.82
C GLU A 30 -3.09 -0.66 -18.06
N ILE A 31 -2.48 0.53 -18.06
CA ILE A 31 -3.06 1.75 -17.48
C ILE A 31 -4.30 2.16 -18.26
N HIS A 32 -4.23 2.13 -19.58
CA HIS A 32 -5.37 2.44 -20.44
C HIS A 32 -6.58 1.54 -20.14
N LEU A 33 -6.38 0.24 -20.09
CA LEU A 33 -7.45 -0.72 -19.78
C LEU A 33 -8.02 -0.49 -18.38
N PHE A 34 -7.17 -0.26 -17.39
CA PHE A 34 -7.62 0.02 -16.03
C PHE A 34 -8.45 1.30 -15.96
N LEU A 35 -8.01 2.39 -16.59
CA LEU A 35 -8.72 3.69 -16.56
C LEU A 35 -10.06 3.60 -17.31
N LYS A 36 -10.11 2.85 -18.42
CA LYS A 36 -11.35 2.55 -19.13
C LYS A 36 -12.37 1.82 -18.24
N ASP A 37 -11.92 0.81 -17.49
CA ASP A 37 -12.78 0.10 -16.52
C ASP A 37 -13.13 0.99 -15.32
N TRP A 38 -12.17 1.80 -14.83
CA TRP A 38 -12.40 2.73 -13.74
C TRP A 38 -13.50 3.76 -14.05
N PHE A 39 -13.46 4.36 -15.22
CA PHE A 39 -14.46 5.36 -15.64
C PHE A 39 -15.75 4.78 -16.24
N SER A 40 -15.82 3.46 -16.46
CA SER A 40 -17.04 2.80 -16.91
C SER A 40 -18.13 2.84 -15.81
N GLU A 41 -19.35 2.48 -16.20
CA GLU A 41 -20.52 2.39 -15.31
C GLU A 41 -20.49 1.16 -14.37
N LYS A 42 -19.57 0.24 -14.59
CA LYS A 42 -19.37 -0.92 -13.71
C LYS A 42 -19.12 -0.45 -12.27
N ARG A 43 -19.81 -1.02 -11.31
CA ARG A 43 -19.61 -0.74 -9.88
C ARG A 43 -18.45 -1.57 -9.27
N ILE A 44 -18.04 -2.63 -9.96
CA ILE A 44 -17.09 -3.63 -9.51
C ILE A 44 -15.93 -3.69 -10.49
N LEU A 45 -14.73 -3.86 -9.97
CA LEU A 45 -13.51 -4.15 -10.74
C LEU A 45 -12.99 -5.54 -10.37
N GLU A 46 -12.51 -6.25 -11.38
CA GLU A 46 -11.81 -7.51 -11.19
C GLU A 46 -10.31 -7.28 -10.98
N VAL A 47 -9.76 -7.85 -9.93
CA VAL A 47 -8.33 -7.83 -9.63
C VAL A 47 -7.81 -9.24 -9.42
N LYS A 48 -6.60 -9.50 -9.94
CA LYS A 48 -5.93 -10.78 -9.74
C LYS A 48 -5.03 -10.69 -8.50
N THR A 49 -5.12 -11.68 -7.63
CA THR A 49 -4.18 -11.83 -6.51
C THR A 49 -2.80 -12.18 -7.04
N SER A 50 -1.75 -11.80 -6.30
CA SER A 50 -0.35 -12.13 -6.65
C SER A 50 0.01 -13.60 -6.51
N GLY A 51 -0.88 -14.41 -5.89
CA GLY A 51 -0.71 -15.86 -5.83
C GLY A 51 0.45 -16.33 -4.93
N SER A 52 0.63 -15.75 -3.75
CA SER A 52 1.67 -16.18 -2.79
C SER A 52 1.57 -17.64 -2.35
N THR A 53 0.41 -18.29 -2.54
CA THR A 53 0.14 -19.68 -2.10
C THR A 53 -0.50 -20.56 -3.18
N GLY A 54 -0.54 -20.13 -4.46
CA GLY A 54 -1.19 -20.92 -5.52
C GLY A 54 -1.47 -20.15 -6.81
N LEU A 55 -2.37 -20.68 -7.62
CA LEU A 55 -2.81 -20.01 -8.85
C LEU A 55 -3.47 -18.66 -8.53
N PRO A 56 -3.19 -17.60 -9.31
CA PRO A 56 -3.81 -16.30 -9.12
C PRO A 56 -5.34 -16.40 -9.16
N LYS A 57 -6.00 -15.91 -8.12
CA LYS A 57 -7.47 -15.84 -8.06
C LYS A 57 -7.93 -14.46 -8.53
N THR A 58 -9.05 -14.42 -9.24
CA THR A 58 -9.72 -13.16 -9.56
C THR A 58 -10.70 -12.84 -8.44
N ILE A 59 -10.59 -11.64 -7.89
CA ILE A 59 -11.48 -11.11 -6.85
C ILE A 59 -12.23 -9.92 -7.43
N ALA A 60 -13.55 -9.89 -7.22
CA ALA A 60 -14.42 -8.80 -7.60
C ALA A 60 -14.52 -7.81 -6.44
N ILE A 61 -14.10 -6.56 -6.63
CA ILE A 61 -14.05 -5.53 -5.59
C ILE A 61 -14.85 -4.31 -6.02
N LYS A 62 -15.69 -3.77 -5.13
CA LYS A 62 -16.46 -2.55 -5.38
C LYS A 62 -15.53 -1.35 -5.54
N LYS A 63 -15.80 -0.48 -6.52
CA LYS A 63 -15.06 0.78 -6.71
C LYS A 63 -15.08 1.68 -5.48
N GLU A 64 -16.16 1.65 -4.72
CA GLU A 64 -16.28 2.35 -3.44
C GLU A 64 -15.18 1.95 -2.45
N PHE A 65 -14.81 0.67 -2.38
CA PHE A 65 -13.76 0.19 -1.49
C PHE A 65 -12.39 0.71 -1.87
N PHE A 66 -12.11 0.87 -3.17
CA PHE A 66 -10.89 1.53 -3.64
C PHE A 66 -10.84 3.00 -3.19
N ILE A 67 -11.96 3.72 -3.29
CA ILE A 67 -12.06 5.11 -2.87
C ILE A 67 -11.83 5.23 -1.36
N ASN A 68 -12.51 4.41 -0.57
CA ASN A 68 -12.38 4.41 0.89
C ASN A 68 -10.95 4.08 1.33
N SER A 69 -10.30 3.11 0.68
CA SER A 69 -8.89 2.78 0.93
C SER A 69 -7.94 3.93 0.59
N ALA A 70 -8.20 4.64 -0.52
CA ALA A 70 -7.43 5.83 -0.89
C ALA A 70 -7.55 6.93 0.16
N MET A 71 -8.77 7.23 0.61
CA MET A 71 -9.04 8.22 1.64
C MET A 71 -8.38 7.88 2.98
N SER A 72 -8.51 6.62 3.44
CA SER A 72 -7.90 6.16 4.70
C SER A 72 -6.36 6.27 4.67
N THR A 73 -5.73 5.98 3.52
CA THR A 73 -4.28 6.16 3.35
C THR A 73 -3.88 7.63 3.45
N ALA A 74 -4.63 8.51 2.78
CA ALA A 74 -4.35 9.94 2.79
C ALA A 74 -4.54 10.57 4.18
N GLU A 75 -5.60 10.18 4.89
CA GLU A 75 -5.87 10.62 6.25
C GLU A 75 -4.74 10.20 7.20
N PHE A 76 -4.35 8.92 7.18
CA PHE A 76 -3.31 8.39 8.06
C PHE A 76 -1.95 9.04 7.82
N LEU A 77 -1.59 9.25 6.56
CA LEU A 77 -0.28 9.81 6.18
C LEU A 77 -0.30 11.33 6.03
N ASP A 78 -1.42 11.99 6.31
CA ASP A 78 -1.60 13.44 6.10
C ASP A 78 -1.16 13.89 4.70
N LEU A 79 -1.71 13.24 3.66
CA LEU A 79 -1.47 13.54 2.26
C LEU A 79 -2.65 14.33 1.71
N LYS A 80 -2.40 15.54 1.24
CA LYS A 80 -3.43 16.49 0.81
C LYS A 80 -3.61 16.52 -0.71
N GLU A 81 -4.62 17.25 -1.16
CA GLU A 81 -4.74 17.67 -2.56
C GLU A 81 -3.43 18.30 -3.04
N GLY A 82 -3.06 18.05 -4.29
CA GLY A 82 -1.82 18.53 -4.87
C GLY A 82 -0.56 17.76 -4.46
N THR A 83 -0.66 16.69 -3.62
CA THR A 83 0.46 15.79 -3.33
C THR A 83 1.14 15.34 -4.61
N VAL A 84 2.44 15.54 -4.73
CA VAL A 84 3.26 15.07 -5.86
C VAL A 84 3.69 13.63 -5.57
N ALA A 85 3.17 12.68 -6.36
CA ALA A 85 3.36 11.26 -6.12
C ALA A 85 4.07 10.55 -7.28
N LEU A 86 4.93 9.58 -6.94
CA LEU A 86 5.62 8.72 -7.90
C LEU A 86 4.98 7.33 -7.94
N MET A 87 4.52 6.90 -9.12
CA MET A 87 4.10 5.53 -9.37
C MET A 87 5.21 4.77 -10.08
N CYS A 88 5.78 3.79 -9.40
CA CYS A 88 6.82 2.90 -9.90
C CYS A 88 6.45 1.42 -9.80
N LEU A 89 5.17 1.12 -9.52
CA LEU A 89 4.65 -0.24 -9.42
C LEU A 89 3.83 -0.63 -10.66
N PRO A 90 3.88 -1.90 -11.10
CA PRO A 90 3.13 -2.36 -12.27
C PRO A 90 1.62 -2.20 -12.07
N PRO A 91 0.89 -1.61 -13.04
CA PRO A 91 -0.57 -1.38 -12.93
C PRO A 91 -1.39 -2.68 -13.05
N LYS A 92 -0.79 -3.79 -13.43
CA LYS A 92 -1.48 -5.11 -13.44
C LYS A 92 -1.80 -5.59 -12.01
N TYR A 93 -1.04 -5.16 -10.99
CA TYR A 93 -1.26 -5.50 -9.59
C TYR A 93 -2.04 -4.42 -8.86
N ILE A 94 -2.72 -4.82 -7.77
CA ILE A 94 -3.56 -3.91 -6.98
C ILE A 94 -2.78 -2.69 -6.46
N ALA A 95 -1.52 -2.86 -6.06
CA ALA A 95 -0.69 -1.77 -5.52
C ALA A 95 -0.45 -0.65 -6.56
N GLY A 96 -0.16 -1.00 -7.83
CA GLY A 96 -0.05 -0.03 -8.92
C GLY A 96 -1.38 0.64 -9.24
N LYS A 97 -2.48 -0.14 -9.32
CA LYS A 97 -3.83 0.41 -9.52
C LYS A 97 -4.20 1.43 -8.45
N MET A 98 -3.84 1.15 -7.19
CA MET A 98 -4.15 2.04 -6.07
C MET A 98 -3.38 3.36 -6.11
N MET A 99 -2.20 3.42 -6.74
CA MET A 99 -1.53 4.72 -6.97
C MET A 99 -2.34 5.59 -7.93
N LEU A 100 -2.88 5.01 -9.00
CA LEU A 100 -3.79 5.71 -9.92
C LEU A 100 -5.08 6.16 -9.21
N VAL A 101 -5.71 5.26 -8.44
CA VAL A 101 -6.96 5.59 -7.73
C VAL A 101 -6.74 6.71 -6.72
N ARG A 102 -5.67 6.66 -5.92
CA ARG A 102 -5.34 7.73 -4.96
C ARG A 102 -5.20 9.06 -5.67
N ALA A 103 -4.44 9.10 -6.76
CA ALA A 103 -4.24 10.33 -7.51
C ALA A 103 -5.55 10.87 -8.10
N LEU A 104 -6.36 10.03 -8.74
CA LEU A 104 -7.64 10.41 -9.34
C LEU A 104 -8.65 10.93 -8.31
N VAL A 105 -8.74 10.28 -7.15
CA VAL A 105 -9.75 10.58 -6.13
C VAL A 105 -9.34 11.77 -5.26
N LEU A 106 -8.05 11.88 -4.94
CA LEU A 106 -7.52 12.83 -3.98
C LEU A 106 -6.90 14.10 -4.62
N GLY A 107 -6.89 14.16 -5.95
CA GLY A 107 -6.36 15.33 -6.68
C GLY A 107 -4.84 15.44 -6.63
N TRP A 108 -4.14 14.30 -6.68
CA TRP A 108 -2.67 14.29 -6.66
C TRP A 108 -2.07 14.53 -8.05
N HIS A 109 -0.84 14.98 -8.08
CA HIS A 109 -0.01 15.08 -9.27
C HIS A 109 0.83 13.81 -9.37
N LEU A 110 0.42 12.88 -10.25
CA LEU A 110 1.03 11.57 -10.39
C LEU A 110 2.01 11.52 -11.54
N ASP A 111 3.26 11.23 -11.25
CA ASP A 111 4.24 10.86 -12.25
C ASP A 111 4.37 9.33 -12.31
N ILE A 112 4.46 8.80 -13.51
CA ILE A 112 4.60 7.36 -13.75
C ILE A 112 5.97 7.09 -14.38
N VAL A 113 6.71 6.18 -13.76
CA VAL A 113 7.97 5.66 -14.30
C VAL A 113 7.89 4.15 -14.52
N SER A 114 8.77 3.62 -15.35
CA SER A 114 8.89 2.18 -15.58
C SER A 114 9.10 1.44 -14.25
N PRO A 115 8.42 0.31 -14.00
CA PRO A 115 8.55 -0.48 -12.76
C PRO A 115 9.85 -1.29 -12.75
N LYS A 116 10.99 -0.59 -12.63
CA LYS A 116 12.33 -1.16 -12.50
C LYS A 116 12.67 -1.42 -11.04
N SER A 117 13.76 -2.16 -10.80
CA SER A 117 14.30 -2.38 -9.44
C SER A 117 14.81 -1.09 -8.80
N ASN A 118 15.35 -0.14 -9.58
CA ASN A 118 15.70 1.21 -9.12
C ASN A 118 14.88 2.25 -9.90
N PRO A 119 13.70 2.66 -9.43
CA PRO A 119 12.85 3.63 -10.12
C PRO A 119 13.36 5.07 -10.06
N LEU A 120 14.34 5.37 -9.17
CA LEU A 120 14.93 6.70 -9.01
C LEU A 120 16.26 6.88 -9.77
N GLU A 121 16.75 5.86 -10.47
CA GLU A 121 18.07 5.88 -11.12
C GLU A 121 18.29 7.13 -12.01
N ASN A 122 17.34 7.41 -12.89
CA ASN A 122 17.38 8.54 -13.83
C ASN A 122 16.29 9.58 -13.51
N ASN A 123 15.99 9.78 -12.24
CA ASN A 123 14.96 10.70 -11.79
C ASN A 123 15.54 11.60 -10.70
N ASP A 124 15.55 12.92 -10.96
CA ASP A 124 16.06 13.92 -10.02
C ASP A 124 14.92 14.81 -9.46
N LYS A 125 13.67 14.46 -9.75
CA LYS A 125 12.49 15.15 -9.23
C LYS A 125 12.22 14.73 -7.78
N THR A 126 11.68 15.63 -6.98
CA THR A 126 11.25 15.36 -5.60
C THR A 126 9.77 15.04 -5.55
N TYR A 127 9.38 14.18 -4.59
CA TYR A 127 8.03 13.70 -4.41
C TYR A 127 7.61 13.76 -2.94
N ASP A 128 6.32 13.91 -2.71
CA ASP A 128 5.75 13.82 -1.37
C ASP A 128 5.49 12.38 -0.96
N PHE A 129 5.15 11.52 -1.95
CA PHE A 129 4.71 10.15 -1.68
C PHE A 129 5.07 9.16 -2.79
N SER A 130 5.39 7.93 -2.39
CA SER A 130 5.47 6.77 -3.28
C SER A 130 5.12 5.47 -2.55
N ALA A 131 4.75 4.45 -3.35
CA ALA A 131 4.61 3.06 -2.90
C ALA A 131 5.64 2.19 -3.63
N MET A 132 6.34 1.34 -2.89
CA MET A 132 7.42 0.49 -3.41
C MET A 132 7.32 -0.94 -2.87
N VAL A 133 8.01 -1.87 -3.53
CA VAL A 133 8.36 -3.17 -2.95
C VAL A 133 9.73 -3.09 -2.26
N PRO A 134 10.08 -4.00 -1.33
CA PRO A 134 11.37 -3.95 -0.62
C PRO A 134 12.58 -3.87 -1.53
N LEU A 135 12.58 -4.60 -2.66
CA LEU A 135 13.65 -4.57 -3.66
C LEU A 135 13.84 -3.16 -4.26
N GLN A 136 12.73 -2.47 -4.58
CA GLN A 136 12.81 -1.11 -5.12
C GLN A 136 13.34 -0.12 -4.07
N LEU A 137 12.88 -0.24 -2.84
CA LEU A 137 13.37 0.59 -1.73
C LEU A 137 14.89 0.40 -1.54
N GLU A 138 15.36 -0.86 -1.48
CA GLU A 138 16.78 -1.16 -1.27
C GLU A 138 17.67 -0.59 -2.37
N HIS A 139 17.27 -0.74 -3.63
CA HIS A 139 18.04 -0.22 -4.76
C HIS A 139 17.94 1.31 -4.92
N SER A 140 16.96 1.94 -4.28
CA SER A 140 16.75 3.39 -4.34
C SER A 140 17.37 4.15 -3.17
N LEU A 141 18.02 3.50 -2.20
CA LEU A 141 18.49 4.12 -0.95
C LEU A 141 19.32 5.38 -1.15
N LEU A 142 20.17 5.43 -2.17
CA LEU A 142 21.03 6.59 -2.46
C LEU A 142 20.24 7.85 -2.87
N LYS A 143 19.03 7.68 -3.38
CA LYS A 143 18.17 8.77 -3.86
C LYS A 143 16.81 8.81 -3.14
N ILE A 144 16.60 7.98 -2.13
CA ILE A 144 15.28 7.82 -1.50
C ILE A 144 14.79 9.11 -0.85
N ASP A 145 15.69 9.96 -0.39
CA ASP A 145 15.37 11.25 0.22
C ASP A 145 14.73 12.27 -0.75
N GLN A 146 14.66 11.93 -2.04
CA GLN A 146 13.80 12.63 -3.00
C GLN A 146 12.30 12.40 -2.73
N ILE A 147 11.92 11.43 -1.88
CA ILE A 147 10.53 11.10 -1.55
C ILE A 147 10.32 11.31 -0.06
N LYS A 148 9.41 12.20 0.33
CA LYS A 148 9.17 12.50 1.76
C LYS A 148 8.60 11.32 2.53
N LYS A 149 7.60 10.62 1.96
CA LYS A 149 6.92 9.47 2.59
C LYS A 149 6.86 8.30 1.63
N VAL A 150 7.29 7.12 2.10
CA VAL A 150 7.27 5.87 1.31
C VAL A 150 6.52 4.80 2.07
N ILE A 151 5.56 4.15 1.41
CA ILE A 151 4.99 2.91 1.91
C ILE A 151 5.61 1.72 1.18
N VAL A 152 5.92 0.66 1.93
CA VAL A 152 6.58 -0.53 1.40
C VAL A 152 5.72 -1.76 1.68
N GLY A 153 5.38 -2.50 0.63
CA GLY A 153 4.56 -3.70 0.75
C GLY A 153 4.92 -4.78 -0.26
N GLY A 154 4.16 -5.87 -0.25
CA GLY A 154 4.38 -6.99 -1.16
C GLY A 154 5.58 -7.88 -0.82
N GLY A 155 6.21 -7.69 0.34
CA GLY A 155 7.31 -8.51 0.85
C GLY A 155 7.77 -8.03 2.21
N VAL A 156 8.60 -8.83 2.87
CA VAL A 156 9.17 -8.51 4.19
C VAL A 156 10.31 -7.52 4.03
N VAL A 157 10.32 -6.47 4.84
CA VAL A 157 11.47 -5.59 5.01
C VAL A 157 12.43 -6.25 6.00
N THR A 158 13.60 -6.66 5.55
CA THR A 158 14.59 -7.34 6.38
C THR A 158 15.15 -6.40 7.44
N SER A 159 15.63 -6.96 8.57
CA SER A 159 16.30 -6.17 9.62
C SER A 159 17.48 -5.37 9.06
N GLN A 160 18.26 -5.96 8.16
CA GLN A 160 19.39 -5.30 7.50
C GLN A 160 18.94 -4.07 6.67
N LEU A 161 17.82 -4.19 5.92
CA LEU A 161 17.27 -3.05 5.20
C LEU A 161 16.74 -2.00 6.16
N GLN A 162 16.05 -2.41 7.25
CA GLN A 162 15.55 -1.49 8.25
C GLN A 162 16.67 -0.71 8.97
N GLU A 163 17.82 -1.33 9.23
CA GLU A 163 19.01 -0.65 9.76
C GLU A 163 19.50 0.46 8.79
N LYS A 164 19.57 0.17 7.50
CA LYS A 164 19.95 1.16 6.47
C LYS A 164 18.98 2.36 6.42
N LEU A 165 17.70 2.15 6.79
CA LEU A 165 16.70 3.22 6.80
C LEU A 165 16.88 4.22 7.94
N GLN A 166 17.65 3.91 8.99
CA GLN A 166 17.79 4.81 10.14
C GLN A 166 18.59 6.10 9.79
N GLY A 167 19.38 6.08 8.73
CA GLY A 167 20.19 7.23 8.29
C GLY A 167 19.55 8.12 7.23
N ILE A 168 18.33 7.81 6.73
CA ILE A 168 17.67 8.56 5.66
C ILE A 168 16.66 9.57 6.22
N GLN A 169 16.33 10.61 5.43
CA GLN A 169 15.35 11.65 5.81
C GLN A 169 13.90 11.25 5.48
N SER A 170 13.71 10.44 4.45
CA SER A 170 12.39 9.91 4.06
C SER A 170 11.74 9.13 5.20
N VAL A 171 10.45 9.33 5.42
CA VAL A 171 9.70 8.53 6.39
C VAL A 171 9.16 7.28 5.69
N VAL A 172 9.60 6.10 6.16
CA VAL A 172 9.25 4.81 5.54
C VAL A 172 8.30 4.03 6.45
N PHE A 173 7.25 3.47 5.84
CA PHE A 173 6.27 2.63 6.53
C PHE A 173 6.17 1.27 5.83
N ALA A 174 6.22 0.18 6.60
CA ALA A 174 5.78 -1.13 6.12
C ALA A 174 4.26 -1.18 6.11
N THR A 175 3.69 -1.86 5.11
CA THR A 175 2.24 -2.04 4.99
C THR A 175 1.83 -3.45 5.39
N TYR A 176 0.70 -3.58 6.07
CA TYR A 176 0.02 -4.85 6.28
C TYR A 176 -1.36 -4.81 5.63
N GLY A 177 -1.65 -5.78 4.78
CA GLY A 177 -2.92 -5.93 4.07
C GLY A 177 -2.86 -6.99 2.97
N MET A 178 -3.96 -7.16 2.30
CA MET A 178 -4.15 -8.17 1.25
C MET A 178 -5.12 -7.68 0.18
N THR A 179 -5.27 -8.42 -0.91
CA THR A 179 -6.18 -8.04 -2.00
C THR A 179 -7.64 -8.02 -1.53
N GLU A 180 -7.99 -8.87 -0.58
CA GLU A 180 -9.32 -8.97 0.02
C GLU A 180 -9.71 -7.71 0.81
N THR A 181 -8.73 -6.96 1.32
CA THR A 181 -8.91 -5.62 1.93
C THR A 181 -8.59 -4.48 0.96
N VAL A 182 -8.64 -4.74 -0.35
CA VAL A 182 -8.18 -3.85 -1.43
C VAL A 182 -6.67 -3.65 -1.37
N THR A 183 -6.14 -3.14 -0.26
CA THR A 183 -4.73 -2.91 0.00
C THR A 183 -4.46 -3.01 1.52
N HIS A 184 -3.56 -2.17 2.01
CA HIS A 184 -3.18 -2.18 3.41
C HIS A 184 -4.29 -1.64 4.32
N ILE A 185 -4.39 -2.24 5.49
CA ILE A 185 -5.27 -1.83 6.60
C ILE A 185 -4.49 -1.32 7.81
N ALA A 186 -3.18 -1.50 7.80
CA ALA A 186 -2.30 -1.02 8.86
C ALA A 186 -0.93 -0.62 8.29
N LEU A 187 -0.26 0.28 9.00
CA LEU A 187 1.08 0.78 8.68
C LEU A 187 1.98 0.70 9.91
N LYS A 188 3.22 0.27 9.71
CA LYS A 188 4.28 0.25 10.74
C LYS A 188 5.41 1.17 10.30
N LYS A 189 5.72 2.17 11.11
CA LYS A 189 6.85 3.07 10.85
C LYS A 189 8.16 2.30 11.00
N LEU A 190 9.10 2.48 10.06
CA LEU A 190 10.35 1.73 10.02
C LEU A 190 11.58 2.55 10.45
N ASN A 191 11.46 3.88 10.52
CA ASN A 191 12.55 4.79 10.89
C ASN A 191 12.00 6.04 11.61
N HIS A 192 12.88 6.95 12.03
CA HIS A 192 12.54 8.19 12.76
C HIS A 192 11.71 7.92 14.02
N PHE A 193 12.14 6.96 14.82
CA PHE A 193 11.56 6.72 16.15
C PHE A 193 11.98 7.87 17.08
N LEU A 194 11.01 8.53 17.72
CA LEU A 194 11.34 9.47 18.79
C LEU A 194 11.97 8.68 19.94
N PRO A 195 13.09 9.15 20.53
CA PRO A 195 13.61 8.55 21.75
C PRO A 195 12.56 8.70 22.84
N SER A 196 11.81 7.64 23.12
CA SER A 196 10.83 7.64 24.21
C SER A 196 11.53 7.25 25.49
N VAL A 197 11.54 8.16 26.46
CA VAL A 197 11.98 7.86 27.80
C VAL A 197 10.92 6.94 28.43
N GLY A 198 11.20 5.63 28.47
CA GLY A 198 10.53 4.70 29.37
C GLY A 198 9.36 3.86 28.89
N PHE A 199 8.91 3.95 27.63
CA PHE A 199 7.93 3.01 27.03
C PHE A 199 8.33 2.66 25.61
N GLU A 200 8.14 1.39 25.21
CA GLU A 200 8.24 0.98 23.80
C GLU A 200 7.29 1.87 22.99
N SER A 201 7.87 2.62 22.06
CA SER A 201 7.09 3.53 21.21
C SER A 201 6.11 2.70 20.38
N PHE A 202 4.81 3.00 20.43
CA PHE A 202 3.79 2.40 19.53
C PHE A 202 4.17 2.50 18.05
N ALA A 203 5.14 3.33 17.69
CA ALA A 203 5.71 3.43 16.35
C ALA A 203 6.38 2.14 15.86
N SER A 204 6.76 1.20 16.77
CA SER A 204 7.34 -0.10 16.39
C SER A 204 6.32 -1.17 16.03
N PHE A 205 5.02 -0.89 16.14
CA PHE A 205 3.93 -1.82 15.84
C PHE A 205 3.13 -1.38 14.60
N TYR A 206 2.40 -2.31 14.01
CA TYR A 206 1.42 -1.97 12.99
C TYR A 206 0.26 -1.20 13.63
N GLN A 207 0.01 0.01 13.14
CA GLN A 207 -1.11 0.85 13.53
C GLN A 207 -2.22 0.76 12.49
N LEU A 208 -3.46 0.52 12.94
CA LEU A 208 -4.62 0.40 12.06
C LEU A 208 -4.97 1.73 11.39
N LEU A 209 -5.36 1.64 10.14
CA LEU A 209 -6.03 2.73 9.43
C LEU A 209 -7.42 3.02 10.03
N PRO A 210 -8.01 4.18 9.75
CA PRO A 210 -9.39 4.49 10.16
C PRO A 210 -10.40 3.43 9.71
N ASN A 211 -11.43 3.19 10.55
CA ASN A 211 -12.54 2.27 10.31
C ASN A 211 -12.15 0.78 10.16
N VAL A 212 -11.01 0.40 10.70
CA VAL A 212 -10.57 -0.99 10.81
C VAL A 212 -10.64 -1.42 12.27
N LYS A 213 -11.20 -2.60 12.54
CA LYS A 213 -11.14 -3.30 13.81
C LYS A 213 -10.48 -4.65 13.61
N ILE A 214 -9.79 -5.11 14.65
CA ILE A 214 -9.13 -6.42 14.64
C ILE A 214 -9.39 -7.15 15.95
N TYR A 215 -9.31 -8.48 15.87
CA TYR A 215 -9.30 -9.38 17.03
C TYR A 215 -8.58 -10.68 16.66
N LYS A 216 -8.37 -11.56 17.61
CA LYS A 216 -7.76 -12.88 17.39
C LYS A 216 -8.82 -13.97 17.40
N ASP A 217 -8.69 -14.95 16.49
CA ASP A 217 -9.45 -16.19 16.54
C ASP A 217 -8.86 -17.17 17.57
N THR A 218 -9.45 -18.35 17.71
CA THR A 218 -9.00 -19.41 18.63
C THR A 218 -7.60 -19.96 18.31
N ARG A 219 -7.06 -19.67 17.11
CA ARG A 219 -5.71 -20.06 16.68
C ARG A 219 -4.68 -18.97 16.96
N ASN A 220 -5.08 -17.84 17.56
CA ASN A 220 -4.33 -16.59 17.66
C ASN A 220 -4.03 -15.93 16.30
N CYS A 221 -4.82 -16.26 15.27
CA CYS A 221 -4.72 -15.61 13.98
C CYS A 221 -5.54 -14.33 13.95
N LEU A 222 -5.06 -13.35 13.18
CA LEU A 222 -5.71 -12.07 13.01
C LEU A 222 -7.04 -12.23 12.28
N VAL A 223 -8.08 -11.61 12.83
CA VAL A 223 -9.38 -11.42 12.18
C VAL A 223 -9.58 -9.94 11.93
N ILE A 224 -10.00 -9.59 10.71
CA ILE A 224 -10.13 -8.22 10.24
C ILE A 224 -11.61 -7.91 9.98
N ASP A 225 -12.13 -6.90 10.67
CA ASP A 225 -13.43 -6.28 10.41
C ASP A 225 -13.20 -4.88 9.84
N ALA A 226 -13.39 -4.72 8.53
CA ALA A 226 -13.09 -3.49 7.81
C ALA A 226 -14.21 -3.15 6.78
N PRO A 227 -15.43 -2.83 7.23
CA PRO A 227 -16.62 -2.74 6.38
C PRO A 227 -16.55 -1.62 5.33
N LYS A 228 -15.56 -0.72 5.42
CA LYS A 228 -15.30 0.31 4.40
C LYS A 228 -14.50 -0.21 3.21
N VAL A 229 -13.82 -1.37 3.33
CA VAL A 229 -12.94 -1.91 2.28
C VAL A 229 -13.19 -3.39 1.95
N THR A 230 -14.06 -4.06 2.71
CA THR A 230 -14.52 -5.43 2.44
C THR A 230 -15.97 -5.63 2.87
N GLU A 231 -16.68 -6.57 2.25
CA GLU A 231 -18.06 -6.91 2.62
C GLU A 231 -18.13 -7.92 3.76
N GLU A 232 -17.08 -8.71 3.95
CA GLU A 232 -17.04 -9.81 4.90
C GLU A 232 -15.91 -9.61 5.92
N ILE A 233 -16.09 -10.21 7.09
CA ILE A 233 -15.05 -10.35 8.09
C ILE A 233 -14.00 -11.33 7.53
N ILE A 234 -12.74 -10.94 7.54
CA ILE A 234 -11.65 -11.73 6.99
C ILE A 234 -10.92 -12.48 8.10
N PHE A 235 -10.94 -13.81 8.02
CA PHE A 235 -10.15 -14.70 8.87
C PHE A 235 -8.83 -14.99 8.17
N THR A 236 -7.73 -14.57 8.77
CA THR A 236 -6.40 -14.77 8.21
C THR A 236 -5.71 -16.02 8.77
N ASN A 237 -4.54 -16.35 8.21
CA ASN A 237 -3.58 -17.28 8.81
C ASN A 237 -2.36 -16.53 9.38
N ASP A 238 -2.48 -15.26 9.66
CA ASP A 238 -1.41 -14.44 10.22
C ASP A 238 -1.51 -14.43 11.75
N ILE A 239 -0.50 -14.96 12.42
CA ILE A 239 -0.39 -14.94 13.88
C ILE A 239 0.07 -13.57 14.30
N VAL A 240 -0.63 -12.98 15.27
CA VAL A 240 -0.34 -11.64 15.77
C VAL A 240 -0.37 -11.58 17.29
N ASP A 241 0.34 -10.59 17.82
CA ASP A 241 0.12 -10.12 19.18
C ASP A 241 -0.57 -8.76 19.16
N LEU A 242 -1.69 -8.65 19.90
CA LEU A 242 -2.45 -7.41 19.99
C LEU A 242 -1.87 -6.57 21.14
N VAL A 243 -1.24 -5.45 20.77
CA VAL A 243 -0.66 -4.50 21.73
C VAL A 243 -1.73 -3.56 22.29
N SER A 244 -2.73 -3.24 21.46
CA SER A 244 -3.91 -2.46 21.85
C SER A 244 -5.04 -2.75 20.87
N ASP A 245 -6.19 -2.09 21.02
CA ASP A 245 -7.32 -2.13 20.08
C ASP A 245 -6.98 -1.58 18.66
N ARG A 246 -5.85 -0.87 18.54
CA ARG A 246 -5.40 -0.24 17.28
C ARG A 246 -3.97 -0.61 16.85
N HIS A 247 -3.25 -1.42 17.64
CA HIS A 247 -1.87 -1.78 17.35
C HIS A 247 -1.63 -3.27 17.51
N PHE A 248 -0.88 -3.84 16.60
CA PHE A 248 -0.50 -5.25 16.65
C PHE A 248 0.91 -5.47 16.14
N GLU A 249 1.52 -6.56 16.57
CA GLU A 249 2.74 -7.11 16.02
C GLU A 249 2.40 -8.36 15.18
N TRP A 250 2.96 -8.43 13.98
CA TRP A 250 2.86 -9.61 13.12
C TRP A 250 3.99 -10.58 13.47
N LEU A 251 3.63 -11.81 13.86
CA LEU A 251 4.58 -12.81 14.33
C LEU A 251 4.90 -13.90 13.29
N GLY A 252 4.15 -13.93 12.19
CA GLY A 252 4.34 -14.92 11.14
C GLY A 252 3.03 -15.56 10.67
N ARG A 253 3.17 -16.60 9.85
CA ARG A 253 2.02 -17.35 9.30
C ARG A 253 1.78 -18.62 10.11
N PHE A 254 0.53 -18.93 10.38
CA PHE A 254 0.12 -20.16 11.08
C PHE A 254 0.52 -21.43 10.32
N ASP A 255 0.43 -21.41 9.00
CA ASP A 255 0.81 -22.49 8.09
C ASP A 255 2.35 -22.69 7.99
N ASN A 256 3.16 -21.73 8.43
CA ASN A 256 4.63 -21.80 8.44
C ASN A 256 5.22 -22.13 9.83
N VAL A 257 4.38 -22.43 10.83
CA VAL A 257 4.83 -22.74 12.19
C VAL A 257 5.52 -24.11 12.22
N ILE A 258 6.78 -24.13 12.67
CA ILE A 258 7.53 -25.36 12.87
C ILE A 258 7.29 -25.85 14.32
N ASN A 259 6.73 -27.04 14.48
CA ASN A 259 6.63 -27.71 15.78
C ASN A 259 7.94 -28.46 16.07
N SER A 260 8.75 -27.96 16.98
CA SER A 260 9.97 -28.63 17.45
C SER A 260 9.82 -29.01 18.90
N GLY A 261 9.65 -30.32 19.19
CA GLY A 261 9.57 -30.86 20.55
C GLY A 261 8.46 -30.28 21.43
N GLY A 262 7.32 -29.89 20.84
CA GLY A 262 6.20 -29.25 21.55
C GLY A 262 6.30 -27.72 21.67
N ILE A 263 7.37 -27.12 21.16
CA ILE A 263 7.55 -25.68 21.06
C ILE A 263 7.20 -25.24 19.64
N LYS A 264 6.30 -24.26 19.51
CA LYS A 264 5.97 -23.64 18.24
C LYS A 264 7.00 -22.57 17.91
N LEU A 265 7.79 -22.81 16.86
CA LEU A 265 8.74 -21.85 16.32
C LEU A 265 8.10 -21.16 15.12
N HIS A 266 8.14 -19.82 15.14
CA HIS A 266 7.75 -18.98 14.01
C HIS A 266 9.04 -18.60 13.26
N PRO A 267 9.20 -19.00 11.96
CA PRO A 267 10.39 -18.69 11.18
C PRO A 267 10.51 -17.22 10.84
#